data_f35ece6031a7b11bd8849925f9f74bdc
#
_entry.id   f35ece6031a7b11bd8849925f9f74bdc
#
_cell.length_a   1.000
_cell.length_b   1.000
_cell.length_c   1.000
_cell.angle_alpha   90.00
_cell.angle_beta   90.00
_cell.angle_gamma   90.00
#
_symmetry.space_group_name_H-M   'P 1'
#
loop_
_entity.id
_entity.type
_entity.pdbx_description
1 polymer ?
#
loop_
_entity_poly.entity_id
_entity_poly.type
_entity_poly.pdbx_seq_one_letter_code
_entity_poly.pdbx_strand_id
1 'polypeptide(L)'
;MATRTGAPGTTRTVAGTEAGTLMLVLGGTRSGKSEVAERLAGERASSEAAVTYVATGASPTGSGDPLWDARVQAHRNRRPSRWETMELGPGRDLGGACAALAGTVLIDSLGSWVAGMEGFRVDHDRLCTDLRRRTDAAGGLTVVVSEEVGLGVHPPTSAGMAFADALGLVNQRVAAVSDEVLLVVAGRVLALGGGR
;
A
#
# COMPACT_ATOMS: atom_id res chain seq x y z
N MET A 1 11.44 61.88 -27.84
CA MET A 1 11.58 61.23 -26.53
C MET A 1 10.37 60.32 -26.36
N ALA A 2 10.49 59.05 -26.70
CA ALA A 2 9.36 58.13 -26.76
C ALA A 2 9.59 57.01 -25.72
N THR A 3 8.77 57.00 -24.68
CA THR A 3 8.75 55.99 -23.63
C THR A 3 7.96 54.75 -24.11
N ARG A 4 8.64 53.59 -24.25
CA ARG A 4 8.01 52.28 -24.53
C ARG A 4 7.60 51.67 -23.17
N THR A 5 6.30 51.55 -22.94
CA THR A 5 5.72 50.80 -21.85
C THR A 5 5.72 49.31 -22.22
N GLY A 6 6.53 48.52 -21.53
CA GLY A 6 6.53 47.07 -21.66
C GLY A 6 5.40 46.47 -20.85
N ALA A 7 4.58 45.61 -21.49
CA ALA A 7 3.55 44.81 -20.87
C ALA A 7 4.18 43.70 -20.00
N PRO A 8 3.61 43.34 -18.83
CA PRO A 8 4.12 42.24 -18.01
C PRO A 8 3.78 40.91 -18.68
N GLY A 9 4.79 40.10 -18.99
CA GLY A 9 4.66 38.78 -19.48
C GLY A 9 3.95 37.89 -18.46
N THR A 10 2.81 37.33 -18.83
CA THR A 10 2.08 36.33 -18.05
C THR A 10 2.89 35.03 -18.06
N THR A 11 3.59 34.77 -16.97
CA THR A 11 4.22 33.46 -16.74
C THR A 11 3.12 32.44 -16.53
N ARG A 12 2.85 31.66 -17.54
CA ARG A 12 1.94 30.52 -17.48
C ARG A 12 2.65 29.45 -16.67
N THR A 13 2.34 29.35 -15.37
CA THR A 13 2.72 28.23 -14.51
C THR A 13 2.10 26.96 -15.12
N VAL A 14 2.92 26.14 -15.74
CA VAL A 14 2.54 24.78 -16.08
C VAL A 14 2.40 24.06 -14.74
N ALA A 15 1.18 23.69 -14.35
CA ALA A 15 0.93 22.82 -13.24
C ALA A 15 1.61 21.49 -13.57
N GLY A 16 2.84 21.28 -13.09
CA GLY A 16 3.48 19.98 -13.06
C GLY A 16 2.62 19.09 -12.17
N THR A 17 2.06 18.04 -12.69
CA THR A 17 1.48 16.95 -11.90
C THR A 17 2.59 16.48 -10.98
N GLU A 18 2.45 16.71 -9.65
CA GLU A 18 3.39 16.14 -8.69
C GLU A 18 3.38 14.62 -8.89
N ALA A 19 4.58 14.04 -9.03
CA ALA A 19 4.72 12.60 -9.19
C ALA A 19 4.10 11.90 -7.98
N GLY A 20 3.30 10.87 -8.21
CA GLY A 20 2.69 10.13 -7.12
C GLY A 20 3.73 9.44 -6.25
N THR A 21 3.42 9.21 -4.97
CA THR A 21 4.29 8.56 -4.00
C THR A 21 3.84 7.12 -3.76
N LEU A 22 4.76 6.17 -3.96
CA LEU A 22 4.59 4.77 -3.57
C LEU A 22 5.34 4.53 -2.26
N MET A 23 4.61 4.10 -1.23
CA MET A 23 5.15 3.86 0.10
C MET A 23 4.91 2.42 0.52
N LEU A 24 5.96 1.74 1.01
CA LEU A 24 5.87 0.41 1.62
C LEU A 24 5.99 0.52 3.14
N VAL A 25 5.00 -0.02 3.87
CA VAL A 25 4.97 -0.08 5.34
C VAL A 25 5.09 -1.52 5.79
N LEU A 26 6.26 -1.88 6.28
CA LEU A 26 6.60 -3.21 6.79
C LEU A 26 6.40 -3.31 8.30
N GLY A 27 6.17 -4.51 8.79
CA GLY A 27 6.19 -4.78 10.23
C GLY A 27 5.65 -6.14 10.60
N GLY A 28 6.07 -6.65 11.75
CA GLY A 28 5.63 -7.93 12.30
C GLY A 28 4.15 -7.94 12.72
N THR A 29 3.68 -9.09 13.18
CA THR A 29 2.35 -9.21 13.76
C THR A 29 2.20 -8.27 14.96
N ARG A 30 1.10 -7.51 15.02
CA ARG A 30 0.79 -6.54 16.10
C ARG A 30 1.83 -5.42 16.27
N SER A 31 2.62 -5.13 15.24
CA SER A 31 3.59 -4.02 15.24
C SER A 31 2.95 -2.63 15.24
N GLY A 32 1.68 -2.50 14.84
CA GLY A 32 0.99 -1.23 14.59
C GLY A 32 1.07 -0.74 13.14
N LYS A 33 1.61 -1.57 12.21
CA LYS A 33 1.83 -1.18 10.81
C LYS A 33 0.56 -0.66 10.09
N SER A 34 -0.58 -1.36 10.25
CA SER A 34 -1.84 -0.94 9.61
C SER A 34 -2.32 0.42 10.15
N GLU A 35 -2.20 0.66 11.47
CA GLU A 35 -2.56 1.94 12.09
C GLU A 35 -1.68 3.08 11.59
N VAL A 36 -0.37 2.84 11.49
CA VAL A 36 0.58 3.81 10.89
C VAL A 36 0.21 4.09 9.45
N ALA A 37 -0.08 3.07 8.64
CA ALA A 37 -0.46 3.21 7.24
C ALA A 37 -1.80 3.94 7.08
N GLU A 38 -2.82 3.62 7.89
CA GLU A 38 -4.11 4.33 7.93
C GLU A 38 -3.93 5.82 8.24
N ARG A 39 -3.09 6.15 9.25
CA ARG A 39 -2.77 7.54 9.59
C ARG A 39 -2.07 8.28 8.45
N LEU A 40 -1.03 7.68 7.84
CA LEU A 40 -0.29 8.28 6.73
C LEU A 40 -1.18 8.50 5.50
N ALA A 41 -2.04 7.53 5.16
CA ALA A 41 -3.00 7.68 4.08
C ALA A 41 -4.01 8.81 4.36
N GLY A 42 -4.48 8.94 5.60
CA GLY A 42 -5.42 9.99 5.99
C GLY A 42 -4.81 11.39 6.06
N GLU A 43 -3.56 11.51 6.51
CA GLU A 43 -2.85 12.80 6.62
C GLU A 43 -2.43 13.36 5.26
N ARG A 44 -2.04 12.49 4.32
CA ARG A 44 -1.58 12.89 2.98
C ARG A 44 -2.71 12.95 1.94
N ALA A 45 -3.88 12.37 2.23
CA ALA A 45 -5.04 12.59 1.39
C ALA A 45 -5.46 14.06 1.50
N SER A 46 -5.67 14.74 0.38
CA SER A 46 -6.30 16.06 0.41
C SER A 46 -7.68 15.95 1.08
N SER A 47 -8.14 17.01 1.74
CA SER A 47 -9.39 17.00 2.52
C SER A 47 -10.62 16.55 1.71
N GLU A 48 -10.53 16.64 0.37
CA GLU A 48 -11.58 16.27 -0.58
C GLU A 48 -11.32 14.96 -1.32
N ALA A 49 -10.09 14.40 -1.26
CA ALA A 49 -9.77 13.18 -1.97
C ALA A 49 -10.24 11.94 -1.20
N ALA A 50 -11.00 11.07 -1.85
CA ALA A 50 -11.37 9.77 -1.33
C ALA A 50 -10.11 8.91 -1.11
N VAL A 51 -10.08 8.18 0.01
CA VAL A 51 -9.11 7.11 0.24
C VAL A 51 -9.80 5.79 -0.06
N THR A 52 -9.24 5.02 -0.98
CA THR A 52 -9.70 3.64 -1.23
C THR A 52 -8.83 2.68 -0.43
N TYR A 53 -9.46 1.98 0.52
CA TYR A 53 -8.84 0.89 1.27
C TYR A 53 -9.07 -0.42 0.53
N VAL A 54 -7.99 -1.06 0.09
CA VAL A 54 -8.00 -2.36 -0.58
C VAL A 54 -7.72 -3.45 0.45
N ALA A 55 -8.77 -4.18 0.84
CA ALA A 55 -8.69 -5.29 1.77
C ALA A 55 -8.39 -6.58 0.99
N THR A 56 -7.24 -7.20 1.23
CA THR A 56 -6.77 -8.39 0.51
C THR A 56 -6.96 -9.70 1.29
N GLY A 57 -7.43 -9.61 2.54
CA GLY A 57 -7.70 -10.77 3.38
C GLY A 57 -9.03 -11.46 3.04
N ALA A 58 -9.22 -12.64 3.60
CA ALA A 58 -10.52 -13.31 3.52
C ALA A 58 -11.62 -12.43 4.12
N SER A 59 -12.78 -12.37 3.44
CA SER A 59 -13.94 -11.67 3.97
C SER A 59 -14.35 -12.26 5.33
N PRO A 60 -14.79 -11.44 6.32
CA PRO A 60 -15.20 -11.92 7.63
C PRO A 60 -16.41 -12.86 7.56
N THR A 61 -17.23 -12.76 6.53
CA THR A 61 -18.35 -13.66 6.31
C THR A 61 -17.86 -15.01 5.83
N GLY A 62 -17.65 -15.95 6.78
CA GLY A 62 -17.34 -17.36 6.47
C GLY A 62 -15.90 -17.79 6.76
N SER A 63 -15.10 -17.00 7.45
CA SER A 63 -13.75 -17.41 7.88
C SER A 63 -13.78 -18.58 8.86
N GLY A 64 -14.85 -18.69 9.67
CA GLY A 64 -14.96 -19.68 10.75
C GLY A 64 -14.02 -19.42 11.93
N ASP A 65 -13.23 -18.33 11.88
CA ASP A 65 -12.31 -17.91 12.96
C ASP A 65 -12.80 -16.61 13.62
N PRO A 66 -13.38 -16.69 14.84
CA PRO A 66 -13.86 -15.53 15.57
C PRO A 66 -12.78 -14.49 15.88
N LEU A 67 -11.51 -14.91 16.02
CA LEU A 67 -10.39 -13.99 16.27
C LEU A 67 -10.04 -13.20 15.00
N TRP A 68 -10.15 -13.83 13.84
CA TRP A 68 -10.00 -13.16 12.56
C TRP A 68 -11.12 -12.16 12.34
N ASP A 69 -12.37 -12.57 12.54
CA ASP A 69 -13.54 -11.71 12.36
C ASP A 69 -13.49 -10.48 13.28
N ALA A 70 -13.12 -10.67 14.56
CA ALA A 70 -12.93 -9.55 15.49
C ALA A 70 -11.83 -8.59 15.03
N ARG A 71 -10.73 -9.09 14.45
CA ARG A 71 -9.65 -8.28 13.91
C ARG A 71 -10.11 -7.45 12.72
N VAL A 72 -10.78 -8.08 11.76
CA VAL A 72 -11.32 -7.37 10.58
C VAL A 72 -12.32 -6.30 11.00
N GLN A 73 -13.20 -6.59 11.96
CA GLN A 73 -14.15 -5.63 12.48
C GLN A 73 -13.45 -4.45 13.18
N ALA A 74 -12.42 -4.70 13.98
CA ALA A 74 -11.63 -3.64 14.60
C ALA A 74 -10.95 -2.73 13.55
N HIS A 75 -10.44 -3.30 12.46
CA HIS A 75 -9.89 -2.53 11.34
C HIS A 75 -10.96 -1.70 10.64
N ARG A 76 -12.17 -2.25 10.41
CA ARG A 76 -13.29 -1.51 9.81
C ARG A 76 -13.74 -0.33 10.68
N ASN A 77 -13.83 -0.53 12.00
CA ASN A 77 -14.31 0.48 12.95
C ASN A 77 -13.35 1.68 13.10
N ARG A 78 -12.06 1.50 12.81
CA ARG A 78 -11.08 2.60 12.88
C ARG A 78 -11.10 3.52 11.67
N ARG A 79 -11.58 3.02 10.53
CA ARG A 79 -11.57 3.80 9.28
C ARG A 79 -12.60 4.90 9.30
N PRO A 80 -12.26 6.10 8.82
CA PRO A 80 -13.25 7.14 8.61
C PRO A 80 -14.35 6.66 7.65
N SER A 81 -15.61 7.02 7.93
CA SER A 81 -16.76 6.62 7.09
C SER A 81 -16.70 7.12 5.64
N ARG A 82 -15.87 8.14 5.38
CA ARG A 82 -15.63 8.67 4.03
C ARG A 82 -14.69 7.82 3.18
N TRP A 83 -14.02 6.81 3.77
CA TRP A 83 -13.15 5.91 3.02
C TRP A 83 -13.97 4.85 2.31
N GLU A 84 -13.64 4.62 1.05
CA GLU A 84 -14.18 3.49 0.31
C GLU A 84 -13.43 2.21 0.63
N THR A 85 -14.11 1.08 0.65
CA THR A 85 -13.46 -0.23 0.84
C THR A 85 -13.69 -1.10 -0.39
N MET A 86 -12.59 -1.56 -1.00
CA MET A 86 -12.60 -2.57 -2.04
C MET A 86 -12.09 -3.89 -1.44
N GLU A 87 -12.93 -4.92 -1.43
CA GLU A 87 -12.53 -6.26 -1.01
C GLU A 87 -11.95 -7.03 -2.21
N LEU A 88 -10.69 -7.45 -2.10
CA LEU A 88 -10.00 -8.26 -3.09
C LEU A 88 -9.88 -9.69 -2.58
N GLY A 89 -10.69 -10.58 -3.14
CA GLY A 89 -10.70 -12.00 -2.77
C GLY A 89 -9.42 -12.73 -3.16
N PRO A 90 -9.25 -13.98 -2.65
CA PRO A 90 -8.10 -14.82 -2.95
C PRO A 90 -7.90 -15.05 -4.47
N GLY A 91 -6.66 -15.22 -4.90
CA GLY A 91 -6.29 -15.51 -6.29
C GLY A 91 -6.50 -14.36 -7.28
N ARG A 92 -6.87 -13.17 -6.80
CA ARG A 92 -7.14 -12.01 -7.68
C ARG A 92 -5.85 -11.23 -7.96
N ASP A 93 -5.79 -10.64 -9.15
CA ASP A 93 -4.71 -9.76 -9.59
C ASP A 93 -4.80 -8.41 -8.85
N LEU A 94 -3.91 -8.20 -7.89
CA LEU A 94 -3.87 -6.98 -7.07
C LEU A 94 -3.50 -5.75 -7.92
N GLY A 95 -2.47 -5.86 -8.74
CA GLY A 95 -2.01 -4.74 -9.57
C GLY A 95 -3.09 -4.27 -10.55
N GLY A 96 -3.67 -5.22 -11.28
CA GLY A 96 -4.78 -4.93 -12.22
C GLY A 96 -6.02 -4.37 -11.53
N ALA A 97 -6.37 -4.87 -10.34
CA ALA A 97 -7.51 -4.35 -9.57
C ALA A 97 -7.30 -2.90 -9.11
N CYS A 98 -6.06 -2.51 -8.78
CA CYS A 98 -5.74 -1.16 -8.35
C CYS A 98 -5.53 -0.17 -9.52
N ALA A 99 -5.34 -0.63 -10.74
CA ALA A 99 -4.89 0.17 -11.88
C ALA A 99 -5.80 1.37 -12.21
N ALA A 100 -7.12 1.25 -11.98
CA ALA A 100 -8.12 2.28 -12.27
C ALA A 100 -8.48 3.14 -11.04
N LEU A 101 -7.93 2.87 -9.86
CA LEU A 101 -8.24 3.61 -8.64
C LEU A 101 -7.56 4.99 -8.67
N ALA A 102 -8.32 6.04 -8.45
CA ALA A 102 -7.83 7.42 -8.35
C ALA A 102 -7.47 7.79 -6.88
N GLY A 103 -6.80 8.92 -6.71
CA GLY A 103 -6.51 9.49 -5.39
C GLY A 103 -5.57 8.64 -4.53
N THR A 104 -5.82 8.59 -3.23
CA THR A 104 -5.02 7.81 -2.27
C THR A 104 -5.54 6.38 -2.19
N VAL A 105 -4.63 5.40 -2.31
CA VAL A 105 -4.94 3.97 -2.15
C VAL A 105 -4.11 3.39 -1.02
N LEU A 106 -4.76 2.67 -0.11
CA LEU A 106 -4.12 1.91 0.96
C LEU A 106 -4.41 0.41 0.77
N ILE A 107 -3.39 -0.38 0.54
CA ILE A 107 -3.47 -1.84 0.35
C ILE A 107 -3.06 -2.52 1.65
N ASP A 108 -3.95 -3.30 2.27
CA ASP A 108 -3.69 -4.02 3.53
C ASP A 108 -4.19 -5.47 3.43
N SER A 109 -3.30 -6.45 3.23
CA SER A 109 -1.84 -6.41 3.14
C SER A 109 -1.33 -7.33 2.01
N LEU A 110 -0.04 -7.17 1.63
CA LEU A 110 0.60 -8.12 0.71
C LEU A 110 0.68 -9.53 1.28
N GLY A 111 0.87 -9.68 2.60
CA GLY A 111 0.90 -10.99 3.22
C GLY A 111 -0.42 -11.74 3.09
N SER A 112 -1.54 -11.07 3.35
CA SER A 112 -2.88 -11.65 3.13
C SER A 112 -3.13 -11.98 1.66
N TRP A 113 -2.67 -11.12 0.75
CA TRP A 113 -2.78 -11.35 -0.69
C TRP A 113 -1.96 -12.56 -1.14
N VAL A 114 -0.67 -12.63 -0.78
CA VAL A 114 0.22 -13.76 -1.09
C VAL A 114 -0.34 -15.08 -0.53
N ALA A 115 -0.87 -15.06 0.70
CA ALA A 115 -1.51 -16.22 1.31
C ALA A 115 -2.72 -16.73 0.52
N GLY A 116 -3.42 -15.86 -0.20
CA GLY A 116 -4.54 -16.20 -1.07
C GLY A 116 -4.14 -16.70 -2.47
N MET A 117 -2.85 -16.65 -2.82
CA MET A 117 -2.37 -17.11 -4.12
C MET A 117 -2.06 -18.60 -4.12
N GLU A 118 -2.36 -19.30 -5.21
CA GLU A 118 -2.08 -20.72 -5.34
C GLU A 118 -0.57 -21.01 -5.28
N GLY A 119 -0.16 -21.81 -4.28
CA GLY A 119 1.25 -22.12 -4.04
C GLY A 119 2.11 -20.87 -3.75
N PHE A 120 1.51 -19.79 -3.28
CA PHE A 120 2.14 -18.48 -2.99
C PHE A 120 2.86 -17.87 -4.20
N ARG A 121 2.50 -18.27 -5.43
CA ARG A 121 3.14 -17.80 -6.66
C ARG A 121 2.62 -16.42 -7.06
N VAL A 122 3.55 -15.49 -7.24
CA VAL A 122 3.29 -14.10 -7.59
C VAL A 122 4.18 -13.69 -8.76
N ASP A 123 3.60 -12.99 -9.73
CA ASP A 123 4.36 -12.26 -10.74
C ASP A 123 4.80 -10.90 -10.16
N HIS A 124 6.01 -10.89 -9.61
CA HIS A 124 6.57 -9.73 -8.90
C HIS A 124 6.79 -8.54 -9.83
N ASP A 125 7.27 -8.78 -11.06
CA ASP A 125 7.61 -7.72 -12.00
C ASP A 125 6.34 -7.03 -12.49
N ARG A 126 5.29 -7.80 -12.75
CA ARG A 126 3.98 -7.28 -13.09
C ARG A 126 3.38 -6.47 -11.93
N LEU A 127 3.39 -7.01 -10.71
CA LEU A 127 2.90 -6.29 -9.52
C LEU A 127 3.60 -4.94 -9.37
N CYS A 128 4.94 -4.91 -9.39
CA CYS A 128 5.73 -3.69 -9.25
C CYS A 128 5.43 -2.68 -10.36
N THR A 129 5.34 -3.16 -11.61
CA THR A 129 4.99 -2.33 -12.77
C THR A 129 3.61 -1.69 -12.62
N ASP A 130 2.61 -2.47 -12.21
CA ASP A 130 1.24 -2.00 -12.08
C ASP A 130 1.09 -1.01 -10.91
N LEU A 131 1.71 -1.28 -9.75
CA LEU A 131 1.73 -0.36 -8.60
C LEU A 131 2.39 0.98 -8.98
N ARG A 132 3.54 0.93 -9.66
CA ARG A 132 4.26 2.15 -10.06
C ARG A 132 3.45 2.94 -11.09
N ARG A 133 2.98 2.28 -12.15
CA ARG A 133 2.15 2.90 -13.18
C ARG A 133 0.89 3.55 -12.60
N ARG A 134 0.19 2.87 -11.71
CA ARG A 134 -0.97 3.43 -11.01
C ARG A 134 -0.59 4.69 -10.23
N THR A 135 0.48 4.61 -9.45
CA THR A 135 0.94 5.73 -8.60
C THR A 135 1.32 6.94 -9.45
N ASP A 136 2.08 6.73 -10.51
CA ASP A 136 2.51 7.82 -11.42
C ASP A 136 1.33 8.44 -12.18
N ALA A 137 0.39 7.63 -12.66
CA ALA A 137 -0.77 8.10 -13.42
C ALA A 137 -1.78 8.88 -12.56
N ALA A 138 -1.97 8.47 -11.32
CA ALA A 138 -2.94 9.11 -10.41
C ALA A 138 -2.41 10.38 -9.73
N GLY A 139 -1.09 10.61 -9.74
CA GLY A 139 -0.47 11.75 -9.02
C GLY A 139 -0.73 11.72 -7.52
N GLY A 140 -1.14 10.57 -6.96
CA GLY A 140 -1.58 10.41 -5.58
C GLY A 140 -0.67 9.51 -4.76
N LEU A 141 -1.10 9.21 -3.53
CA LEU A 141 -0.38 8.32 -2.62
C LEU A 141 -0.86 6.87 -2.79
N THR A 142 0.09 5.94 -2.92
CA THR A 142 -0.14 4.50 -2.78
C THR A 142 0.60 4.00 -1.55
N VAL A 143 -0.13 3.59 -0.52
CA VAL A 143 0.45 2.96 0.68
C VAL A 143 0.23 1.46 0.60
N VAL A 144 1.30 0.69 0.68
CA VAL A 144 1.26 -0.77 0.67
C VAL A 144 1.72 -1.29 2.01
N VAL A 145 0.86 -2.03 2.70
CA VAL A 145 1.17 -2.67 3.98
C VAL A 145 1.64 -4.09 3.72
N SER A 146 2.70 -4.52 4.39
CA SER A 146 3.16 -5.91 4.33
C SER A 146 3.69 -6.42 5.67
N GLU A 147 3.58 -7.72 5.88
CA GLU A 147 4.19 -8.39 7.01
C GLU A 147 5.69 -8.60 6.77
N GLU A 148 6.51 -8.19 7.76
CA GLU A 148 7.90 -8.63 7.83
C GLU A 148 7.94 -9.99 8.53
N VAL A 149 8.30 -11.05 7.77
CA VAL A 149 8.27 -12.44 8.25
C VAL A 149 9.68 -13.04 8.41
N GLY A 150 10.71 -12.32 7.99
CA GLY A 150 12.11 -12.79 7.98
C GLY A 150 12.87 -12.57 9.30
N LEU A 151 12.36 -11.74 10.22
CA LEU A 151 13.04 -11.41 11.48
C LEU A 151 12.73 -12.38 12.63
N GLY A 152 11.93 -13.42 12.37
CA GLY A 152 11.51 -14.41 13.37
C GLY A 152 12.22 -15.75 13.23
N VAL A 153 11.79 -16.72 14.03
CA VAL A 153 12.22 -18.11 13.91
C VAL A 153 11.65 -18.71 12.63
N HIS A 154 12.44 -19.56 11.94
CA HIS A 154 11.99 -20.26 10.75
C HIS A 154 10.66 -21.03 11.00
N PRO A 155 9.67 -20.89 10.11
CA PRO A 155 8.43 -21.64 10.21
C PRO A 155 8.68 -23.16 10.26
N PRO A 156 7.97 -23.91 11.11
CA PRO A 156 8.20 -25.35 11.28
C PRO A 156 7.62 -26.20 10.14
N THR A 157 6.88 -25.61 9.22
CA THR A 157 6.23 -26.32 8.10
C THR A 157 6.77 -25.86 6.75
N SER A 158 6.79 -26.76 5.78
CA SER A 158 7.18 -26.43 4.39
C SER A 158 6.31 -25.35 3.77
N ALA A 159 5.02 -25.35 4.05
CA ALA A 159 4.10 -24.29 3.59
C ALA A 159 4.42 -22.93 4.21
N GLY A 160 4.73 -22.91 5.52
CA GLY A 160 5.15 -21.70 6.20
C GLY A 160 6.47 -21.14 5.66
N MET A 161 7.45 -22.01 5.37
CA MET A 161 8.72 -21.62 4.73
C MET A 161 8.46 -21.05 3.33
N ALA A 162 7.70 -21.75 2.49
CA ALA A 162 7.38 -21.29 1.14
C ALA A 162 6.63 -19.94 1.14
N PHE A 163 5.72 -19.73 2.10
CA PHE A 163 5.06 -18.44 2.29
C PHE A 163 6.06 -17.34 2.69
N ALA A 164 6.93 -17.61 3.67
CA ALA A 164 7.91 -16.63 4.13
C ALA A 164 8.88 -16.23 3.01
N ASP A 165 9.36 -17.20 2.21
CA ASP A 165 10.23 -16.96 1.07
C ASP A 165 9.51 -16.12 -0.01
N ALA A 166 8.27 -16.48 -0.35
CA ALA A 166 7.49 -15.76 -1.35
C ALA A 166 7.21 -14.32 -0.91
N LEU A 167 6.76 -14.11 0.33
CA LEU A 167 6.47 -12.78 0.84
C LEU A 167 7.75 -11.94 1.00
N GLY A 168 8.83 -12.52 1.46
CA GLY A 168 10.12 -11.84 1.56
C GLY A 168 10.60 -11.33 0.20
N LEU A 169 10.45 -12.15 -0.86
CA LEU A 169 10.78 -11.73 -2.22
C LEU A 169 9.85 -10.62 -2.74
N VAL A 170 8.54 -10.72 -2.50
CA VAL A 170 7.58 -9.64 -2.81
C VAL A 170 7.99 -8.34 -2.11
N ASN A 171 8.32 -8.40 -0.82
CA ASN A 171 8.72 -7.23 -0.04
C ASN A 171 9.97 -6.56 -0.62
N GLN A 172 11.00 -7.35 -1.00
CA GLN A 172 12.20 -6.82 -1.64
C GLN A 172 11.90 -6.13 -2.97
N ARG A 173 11.06 -6.74 -3.82
CA ARG A 173 10.71 -6.18 -5.13
C ARG A 173 9.89 -4.91 -5.02
N VAL A 174 8.91 -4.87 -4.13
CA VAL A 174 8.09 -3.67 -3.90
C VAL A 174 8.93 -2.57 -3.25
N ALA A 175 9.81 -2.90 -2.28
CA ALA A 175 10.72 -1.93 -1.69
C ALA A 175 11.63 -1.26 -2.73
N ALA A 176 12.14 -2.02 -3.71
CA ALA A 176 13.03 -1.51 -4.76
C ALA A 176 12.36 -0.47 -5.68
N VAL A 177 11.03 -0.49 -5.80
CA VAL A 177 10.27 0.48 -6.62
C VAL A 177 9.53 1.53 -5.79
N SER A 178 9.62 1.44 -4.46
CA SER A 178 8.97 2.40 -3.53
C SER A 178 9.82 3.65 -3.35
N ASP A 179 9.15 4.79 -3.24
CA ASP A 179 9.80 6.08 -2.93
C ASP A 179 10.15 6.17 -1.44
N GLU A 180 9.33 5.55 -0.58
CA GLU A 180 9.53 5.47 0.86
C GLU A 180 9.33 4.04 1.36
N VAL A 181 10.22 3.56 2.23
CA VAL A 181 10.10 2.25 2.90
C VAL A 181 10.21 2.46 4.40
N LEU A 182 9.18 2.03 5.13
CA LEU A 182 9.08 2.19 6.58
C LEU A 182 8.99 0.83 7.25
N LEU A 183 9.70 0.63 8.36
CA LEU A 183 9.56 -0.51 9.25
C LEU A 183 8.88 -0.06 10.54
N VAL A 184 7.81 -0.77 10.92
CA VAL A 184 7.06 -0.49 12.15
C VAL A 184 7.32 -1.57 13.18
N VAL A 185 7.86 -1.16 14.33
CA VAL A 185 8.14 -2.04 15.47
C VAL A 185 7.56 -1.40 16.74
N ALA A 186 6.70 -2.10 17.45
CA ALA A 186 6.07 -1.61 18.69
C ALA A 186 5.43 -0.20 18.56
N GLY A 187 4.76 0.07 17.44
CA GLY A 187 4.17 1.36 17.11
C GLY A 187 5.15 2.47 16.71
N ARG A 188 6.45 2.16 16.67
CA ARG A 188 7.50 3.12 16.27
C ARG A 188 7.88 2.91 14.81
N VAL A 189 8.14 4.01 14.12
CA VAL A 189 8.46 4.01 12.68
C VAL A 189 9.96 4.22 12.50
N LEU A 190 10.58 3.33 11.74
CA LEU A 190 11.96 3.45 11.26
C LEU A 190 11.92 3.60 9.73
N ALA A 191 12.47 4.69 9.21
CA ALA A 191 12.66 4.85 7.78
C ALA A 191 13.86 4.00 7.31
N LEU A 192 13.64 3.15 6.32
CA LEU A 192 14.69 2.31 5.72
C LEU A 192 15.29 2.95 4.45
N GLY A 193 14.84 4.15 4.09
CA GLY A 193 15.20 4.80 2.84
C GLY A 193 14.22 4.48 1.73
N GLY A 194 14.51 5.00 0.53
CA GLY A 194 13.78 4.68 -0.70
C GLY A 194 14.70 4.01 -1.70
N GLY A 195 14.11 3.25 -2.65
CA GLY A 195 14.85 2.51 -3.66
C GLY A 195 15.37 3.36 -4.83
N ARG A 196 15.22 4.69 -4.79
CA ARG A 196 15.65 5.66 -5.81
C ARG A 196 16.70 6.62 -5.29
#